data_9494900b07dea5f844ae1d24f0fd6f3d
#
_entry.id   9494900b07dea5f844ae1d24f0fd6f3d
#
_cell.length_a   1.000
_cell.length_b   1.000
_cell.length_c   1.000
_cell.angle_alpha   90.00
_cell.angle_beta   90.00
_cell.angle_gamma   90.00
#
_symmetry.space_group_name_H-M   'P 1'
#
loop_
_entity.id
_entity.type
_entity.pdbx_description
1 polymer ?
#
loop_
_entity_poly.entity_id
_entity_poly.type
_entity_poly.pdbx_seq_one_letter_code
_entity_poly.pdbx_strand_id
1 'polypeptide(L)'
;MKNNEPIVLARDRYALSFAYLLEQYRCLRRGGVIAVSLVLGVPILVYCITKIAFRAVWSIVTGAIFWEGVSMWLAVALLLAYVVGLVLFLFSPRRRAKRSLRRASELFDTPPEIRMDFREDALLIRTPVPESGLCVPYAVIGKCIETCSLFLLVTKEKQVFAVAKQGLLDVDEAGFRKLIVQKCPSAKYNWRNAE
;
A
#
# COMPACT_ATOMS: atom_id res chain seq x y z
N MET A 1 30.14 -34.41 12.19
CA MET A 1 29.13 -33.73 11.33
C MET A 1 29.19 -32.25 11.68
N LYS A 2 29.75 -31.38 10.83
CA LYS A 2 29.70 -29.93 11.03
C LYS A 2 28.25 -29.50 10.80
N ASN A 3 27.59 -28.96 11.83
CA ASN A 3 26.30 -28.28 11.69
C ASN A 3 26.52 -27.11 10.72
N ASN A 4 26.15 -27.29 9.46
CA ASN A 4 26.00 -26.17 8.53
C ASN A 4 24.76 -25.37 8.93
N GLU A 5 24.87 -24.59 9.98
CA GLU A 5 23.84 -23.57 10.25
C GLU A 5 23.87 -22.59 9.07
N PRO A 6 22.70 -22.32 8.47
CA PRO A 6 22.65 -21.41 7.33
C PRO A 6 23.10 -20.01 7.76
N ILE A 7 24.01 -19.43 7.00
CA ILE A 7 24.55 -18.08 7.25
C ILE A 7 23.39 -17.08 7.17
N VAL A 8 23.15 -16.38 8.26
CA VAL A 8 22.18 -15.29 8.33
C VAL A 8 22.90 -13.97 8.04
N LEU A 9 22.48 -13.27 7.00
CA LEU A 9 23.09 -12.04 6.51
C LEU A 9 22.52 -10.79 7.19
N ALA A 10 21.24 -10.84 7.55
CA ALA A 10 20.54 -9.79 8.29
C ALA A 10 19.33 -10.40 9.02
N ARG A 11 18.94 -9.76 10.11
CA ARG A 11 17.72 -10.12 10.87
C ARG A 11 16.85 -8.89 11.03
N ASP A 12 15.55 -9.12 10.94
CA ASP A 12 14.53 -8.15 11.30
C ASP A 12 13.57 -8.73 12.33
N ARG A 13 13.25 -7.93 13.34
CA ARG A 13 12.34 -8.31 14.41
C ARG A 13 11.46 -7.13 14.78
N TYR A 14 10.17 -7.26 14.56
CA TYR A 14 9.22 -6.21 14.92
C TYR A 14 7.87 -6.76 15.34
N ALA A 15 7.18 -6.03 16.21
CA ALA A 15 5.79 -6.29 16.55
C ALA A 15 4.87 -5.66 15.49
N LEU A 16 3.87 -6.42 15.03
CA LEU A 16 2.90 -5.91 14.07
C LEU A 16 2.10 -4.76 14.68
N SER A 17 2.24 -3.55 14.12
CA SER A 17 1.54 -2.36 14.59
C SER A 17 0.54 -1.84 13.56
N PHE A 18 -0.46 -1.08 14.04
CA PHE A 18 -1.41 -0.40 13.17
C PHE A 18 -0.71 0.57 12.21
N ALA A 19 0.32 1.28 12.67
CA ALA A 19 1.08 2.24 11.87
C ALA A 19 1.75 1.55 10.68
N TYR A 20 2.42 0.43 10.89
CA TYR A 20 3.07 -0.34 9.84
C TYR A 20 2.09 -0.88 8.80
N LEU A 21 0.97 -1.46 9.24
CA LEU A 21 -0.08 -1.93 8.33
C LEU A 21 -0.68 -0.78 7.52
N LEU A 22 -0.93 0.36 8.15
CA LEU A 22 -1.48 1.53 7.48
C LEU A 22 -0.52 2.08 6.41
N GLU A 23 0.77 2.17 6.74
CA GLU A 23 1.82 2.62 5.81
C GLU A 23 1.94 1.67 4.62
N GLN A 24 1.97 0.36 4.87
CA GLN A 24 1.97 -0.68 3.85
C GLN A 24 0.78 -0.54 2.89
N TYR A 25 -0.44 -0.46 3.42
CA TYR A 25 -1.64 -0.32 2.59
C TYR A 25 -1.70 1.01 1.81
N ARG A 26 -1.20 2.10 2.37
CA ARG A 26 -1.11 3.39 1.66
C ARG A 26 -0.12 3.33 0.51
N CYS A 27 1.06 2.77 0.74
CA CYS A 27 2.11 2.68 -0.26
C CYS A 27 1.67 1.83 -1.47
N LEU A 28 1.13 0.65 -1.22
CA LEU A 28 0.66 -0.26 -2.28
C LEU A 28 -0.46 0.32 -3.12
N ARG A 29 -1.26 1.22 -2.54
CA ARG A 29 -2.43 1.78 -3.18
C ARG A 29 -2.16 3.06 -3.96
N ARG A 30 -1.07 3.76 -3.70
CA ARG A 30 -0.79 5.12 -4.22
C ARG A 30 -0.96 5.24 -5.74
N GLY A 31 -0.46 4.26 -6.50
CA GLY A 31 -0.60 4.25 -7.96
C GLY A 31 -2.03 4.06 -8.45
N GLY A 32 -2.80 3.17 -7.81
CA GLY A 32 -4.20 2.90 -8.19
C GLY A 32 -5.14 4.07 -7.89
N VAL A 33 -4.89 4.83 -6.81
CA VAL A 33 -5.70 6.02 -6.47
C VAL A 33 -5.61 7.06 -7.55
N ILE A 34 -4.39 7.39 -7.98
CA ILE A 34 -4.16 8.42 -9.01
C ILE A 34 -4.82 7.99 -10.32
N ALA A 35 -4.64 6.74 -10.74
CA ALA A 35 -5.21 6.24 -11.98
C ALA A 35 -6.75 6.29 -11.98
N VAL A 36 -7.41 5.81 -10.92
CA VAL A 36 -8.88 5.84 -10.81
C VAL A 36 -9.41 7.27 -10.75
N SER A 37 -8.76 8.15 -9.99
CA SER A 37 -9.18 9.56 -9.90
C SER A 37 -9.04 10.29 -11.24
N LEU A 38 -7.99 10.01 -12.01
CA LEU A 38 -7.80 10.62 -13.33
C LEU A 38 -8.79 10.07 -14.36
N VAL A 39 -8.95 8.75 -14.43
CA VAL A 39 -9.79 8.11 -15.46
C VAL A 39 -11.28 8.36 -15.24
N LEU A 40 -11.76 8.33 -14.01
CA LEU A 40 -13.18 8.52 -13.70
C LEU A 40 -13.52 9.93 -13.24
N GLY A 41 -12.64 10.56 -12.47
CA GLY A 41 -12.93 11.86 -11.86
C GLY A 41 -12.89 13.01 -12.85
N VAL A 42 -11.92 13.03 -13.75
CA VAL A 42 -11.79 14.12 -14.73
C VAL A 42 -12.98 14.17 -15.69
N PRO A 43 -13.43 13.08 -16.32
CA PRO A 43 -14.62 13.11 -17.18
C PRO A 43 -15.90 13.55 -16.44
N ILE A 44 -16.11 13.08 -15.22
CA ILE A 44 -17.27 13.47 -14.42
C ILE A 44 -17.23 14.96 -14.10
N LEU A 45 -16.09 15.48 -13.67
CA LEU A 45 -15.89 16.91 -13.39
C LEU A 45 -16.12 17.76 -14.63
N VAL A 46 -15.51 17.39 -15.76
CA VAL A 46 -15.69 18.10 -17.05
C VAL A 46 -17.16 18.11 -17.45
N TYR A 47 -17.84 16.97 -17.37
CA TYR A 47 -19.28 16.88 -17.67
C TYR A 47 -20.11 17.79 -16.75
N CYS A 48 -19.88 17.78 -15.44
CA CYS A 48 -20.60 18.62 -14.50
C CYS A 48 -20.35 20.11 -14.74
N ILE A 49 -19.09 20.52 -14.96
CA ILE A 49 -18.74 21.92 -15.22
C ILE A 49 -19.37 22.41 -16.52
N THR A 50 -19.28 21.64 -17.61
CA THR A 50 -19.87 22.02 -18.90
C THR A 50 -21.39 22.15 -18.81
N LYS A 51 -22.08 21.26 -18.11
CA LYS A 51 -23.54 21.36 -17.89
C LYS A 51 -23.92 22.59 -17.08
N ILE A 52 -23.18 22.87 -16.00
CA ILE A 52 -23.46 24.06 -15.16
C ILE A 52 -23.18 25.34 -15.95
N ALA A 53 -22.02 25.43 -16.63
CA ALA A 53 -21.66 26.60 -17.42
C ALA A 53 -22.64 26.86 -18.57
N PHE A 54 -23.01 25.83 -19.33
CA PHE A 54 -24.00 25.95 -20.41
C PHE A 54 -25.35 26.50 -19.91
N ARG A 55 -25.83 26.00 -18.76
CA ARG A 55 -27.08 26.50 -18.17
C ARG A 55 -26.98 27.90 -17.61
N ALA A 56 -25.86 28.28 -17.00
CA ALA A 56 -25.64 29.64 -16.54
C ALA A 56 -25.69 30.61 -17.71
N VAL A 57 -25.03 30.33 -18.82
CA VAL A 57 -25.04 31.13 -20.03
C VAL A 57 -26.46 31.21 -20.62
N TRP A 58 -27.17 30.07 -20.70
CA TRP A 58 -28.52 30.00 -21.24
C TRP A 58 -29.51 30.80 -20.40
N SER A 59 -29.43 30.75 -19.07
CA SER A 59 -30.31 31.54 -18.18
C SER A 59 -30.07 33.05 -18.31
N ILE A 60 -28.83 33.47 -18.55
CA ILE A 60 -28.50 34.90 -18.79
C ILE A 60 -29.09 35.36 -20.12
N VAL A 61 -29.02 34.53 -21.17
CA VAL A 61 -29.49 34.88 -22.51
C VAL A 61 -31.02 34.88 -22.62
N THR A 62 -31.70 33.95 -21.95
CA THR A 62 -33.15 33.77 -22.07
C THR A 62 -33.98 34.44 -20.96
N GLY A 63 -33.31 34.90 -19.89
CA GLY A 63 -33.98 35.45 -18.71
C GLY A 63 -34.82 34.41 -17.91
N ALA A 64 -34.76 33.15 -18.29
CA ALA A 64 -35.56 32.10 -17.68
C ALA A 64 -34.73 31.30 -16.66
N ILE A 65 -35.20 31.24 -15.42
CA ILE A 65 -34.58 30.40 -14.40
C ILE A 65 -35.02 28.95 -14.62
N PHE A 66 -34.25 28.22 -15.43
CA PHE A 66 -34.48 26.79 -15.69
C PHE A 66 -33.89 25.91 -14.59
N TRP A 67 -34.59 25.74 -13.47
CA TRP A 67 -34.25 24.78 -12.41
C TRP A 67 -34.81 23.38 -12.67
N GLU A 68 -35.67 23.22 -13.64
CA GLU A 68 -36.45 22.01 -13.87
C GLU A 68 -35.86 21.17 -15.01
N GLY A 69 -34.79 20.46 -14.73
CA GLY A 69 -34.34 19.50 -15.68
C GLY A 69 -33.68 18.28 -14.99
N VAL A 70 -34.23 17.11 -15.24
CA VAL A 70 -33.74 15.81 -14.80
C VAL A 70 -32.19 15.70 -14.96
N SER A 71 -31.64 16.33 -16.01
CA SER A 71 -30.21 16.30 -16.28
C SER A 71 -29.33 17.03 -15.25
N MET A 72 -29.85 18.04 -14.55
CA MET A 72 -29.09 18.77 -13.53
C MET A 72 -29.04 17.99 -12.22
N TRP A 73 -30.15 17.41 -11.81
CA TRP A 73 -30.21 16.54 -10.64
C TRP A 73 -29.34 15.30 -10.83
N LEU A 74 -29.31 14.76 -12.04
CA LEU A 74 -28.42 13.65 -12.39
C LEU A 74 -26.94 14.04 -12.27
N ALA A 75 -26.55 15.24 -12.73
CA ALA A 75 -25.18 15.73 -12.60
C ALA A 75 -24.78 15.93 -11.13
N VAL A 76 -25.67 16.48 -10.31
CA VAL A 76 -25.44 16.63 -8.85
C VAL A 76 -25.35 15.28 -8.17
N ALA A 77 -26.23 14.33 -8.49
CA ALA A 77 -26.20 12.99 -7.95
C ALA A 77 -24.91 12.25 -8.30
N LEU A 78 -24.43 12.35 -9.54
CA LEU A 78 -23.15 11.77 -9.99
C LEU A 78 -21.97 12.40 -9.25
N LEU A 79 -21.97 13.71 -9.07
CA LEU A 79 -20.91 14.41 -8.33
C LEU A 79 -20.88 13.96 -6.86
N LEU A 80 -22.04 13.90 -6.21
CA LEU A 80 -22.15 13.41 -4.83
C LEU A 80 -21.70 11.96 -4.71
N ALA A 81 -22.13 11.08 -5.61
CA ALA A 81 -21.73 9.69 -5.63
C ALA A 81 -20.21 9.56 -5.81
N TYR A 82 -19.61 10.37 -6.68
CA TYR A 82 -18.16 10.41 -6.87
C TYR A 82 -17.43 10.86 -5.60
N VAL A 83 -17.87 11.94 -4.96
CA VAL A 83 -17.27 12.46 -3.72
C VAL A 83 -17.37 11.43 -2.59
N VAL A 84 -18.55 10.84 -2.40
CA VAL A 84 -18.76 9.77 -1.40
C VAL A 84 -17.86 8.58 -1.70
N GLY A 85 -17.79 8.13 -2.96
CA GLY A 85 -16.92 7.06 -3.40
C GLY A 85 -15.45 7.38 -3.11
N LEU A 86 -15.00 8.60 -3.40
CA LEU A 86 -13.63 9.04 -3.12
C LEU A 86 -13.32 9.03 -1.61
N VAL A 87 -14.24 9.54 -0.79
CA VAL A 87 -14.09 9.54 0.67
C VAL A 87 -14.01 8.12 1.21
N LEU A 88 -14.95 7.24 0.84
CA LEU A 88 -14.92 5.83 1.25
C LEU A 88 -13.64 5.15 0.79
N PHE A 89 -13.18 5.49 -0.40
CA PHE A 89 -11.95 4.99 -0.94
C PHE A 89 -10.74 5.48 -0.13
N LEU A 90 -10.63 6.74 0.23
CA LEU A 90 -9.53 7.29 1.04
C LEU A 90 -9.45 6.66 2.44
N PHE A 91 -10.61 6.35 3.05
CA PHE A 91 -10.66 5.72 4.38
C PHE A 91 -10.45 4.20 4.36
N SER A 92 -10.50 3.54 3.19
CA SER A 92 -10.39 2.08 3.10
C SER A 92 -9.07 1.49 3.62
N PRO A 93 -7.88 2.13 3.48
CA PRO A 93 -6.63 1.61 4.07
C PRO A 93 -6.71 1.50 5.60
N ARG A 94 -7.28 2.52 6.25
CA ARG A 94 -7.47 2.52 7.72
C ARG A 94 -8.37 1.37 8.15
N ARG A 95 -9.49 1.16 7.44
CA ARG A 95 -10.41 0.05 7.74
C ARG A 95 -9.76 -1.31 7.53
N ARG A 96 -8.96 -1.48 6.47
CA ARG A 96 -8.22 -2.72 6.21
C ARG A 96 -7.16 -2.98 7.26
N ALA A 97 -6.33 -1.98 7.60
CA ALA A 97 -5.32 -2.09 8.65
C ALA A 97 -5.95 -2.48 10.00
N LYS A 98 -7.06 -1.83 10.39
CA LYS A 98 -7.76 -2.17 11.62
C LYS A 98 -8.32 -3.60 11.62
N ARG A 99 -8.89 -4.04 10.49
CA ARG A 99 -9.40 -5.43 10.37
C ARG A 99 -8.26 -6.46 10.42
N SER A 100 -7.13 -6.20 9.75
CA SER A 100 -5.98 -7.11 9.78
C SER A 100 -5.39 -7.20 11.18
N LEU A 101 -5.25 -6.07 11.87
CA LEU A 101 -4.75 -6.07 13.25
C LEU A 101 -5.71 -6.83 14.19
N ARG A 102 -7.01 -6.59 14.06
CA ARG A 102 -8.02 -7.28 14.88
C ARG A 102 -7.98 -8.78 14.63
N ARG A 103 -7.90 -9.25 13.39
CA ARG A 103 -7.75 -10.68 13.10
C ARG A 103 -6.47 -11.27 13.69
N ALA A 104 -5.37 -10.51 13.64
CA ALA A 104 -4.13 -10.93 14.25
C ALA A 104 -4.27 -11.02 15.78
N SER A 105 -4.94 -10.05 16.44
CA SER A 105 -5.18 -10.08 17.90
C SER A 105 -6.20 -11.14 18.33
N GLU A 106 -7.13 -11.55 17.45
CA GLU A 106 -8.05 -12.66 17.71
C GLU A 106 -7.35 -14.03 17.66
N LEU A 107 -6.27 -14.15 16.88
CA LEU A 107 -5.47 -15.37 16.75
C LEU A 107 -4.33 -15.44 17.79
N PHE A 108 -3.89 -14.31 18.29
CA PHE A 108 -2.76 -14.19 19.22
C PHE A 108 -3.18 -13.24 20.35
N ASP A 109 -3.03 -13.63 21.59
CA ASP A 109 -3.34 -12.79 22.76
C ASP A 109 -2.51 -11.49 22.80
N THR A 110 -1.39 -11.46 22.13
CA THR A 110 -0.51 -10.30 21.98
C THR A 110 -0.27 -10.00 20.49
N PRO A 111 0.08 -8.75 20.11
CA PRO A 111 0.46 -8.44 18.75
C PRO A 111 1.57 -9.40 18.27
N PRO A 112 1.36 -10.12 17.15
CA PRO A 112 2.31 -11.11 16.71
C PRO A 112 3.66 -10.46 16.37
N GLU A 113 4.72 -11.02 16.96
CA GLU A 113 6.08 -10.66 16.62
C GLU A 113 6.48 -11.38 15.34
N ILE A 114 6.86 -10.60 14.34
CA ILE A 114 7.35 -11.12 13.06
C ILE A 114 8.87 -11.09 13.11
N ARG A 115 9.48 -12.22 12.78
CA ARG A 115 10.94 -12.37 12.67
C ARG A 115 11.28 -12.76 11.26
N MET A 116 12.22 -12.05 10.66
CA MET A 116 12.70 -12.31 9.31
C MET A 116 14.20 -12.53 9.34
N ASP A 117 14.64 -13.68 8.88
CA ASP A 117 16.06 -14.04 8.74
C ASP A 117 16.42 -14.00 7.25
N PHE A 118 17.26 -13.06 6.85
CA PHE A 118 17.80 -12.97 5.49
C PHE A 118 18.99 -13.91 5.38
N ARG A 119 18.77 -15.05 4.74
CA ARG A 119 19.78 -16.06 4.50
C ARG A 119 20.46 -15.86 3.15
N GLU A 120 21.42 -16.72 2.84
CA GLU A 120 22.16 -16.62 1.58
C GLU A 120 21.27 -16.77 0.35
N ASP A 121 20.32 -17.71 0.36
CA ASP A 121 19.50 -18.07 -0.81
C ASP A 121 18.04 -17.62 -0.71
N ALA A 122 17.54 -17.36 0.51
CA ALA A 122 16.14 -17.09 0.74
C ALA A 122 15.88 -16.25 2.01
N LEU A 123 14.73 -15.61 2.04
CA LEU A 123 14.17 -14.96 3.21
C LEU A 123 13.34 -15.98 4.00
N LEU A 124 13.68 -16.23 5.26
CA LEU A 124 12.90 -17.03 6.18
C LEU A 124 12.06 -16.13 7.08
N ILE A 125 10.75 -16.26 7.00
CA ILE A 125 9.81 -15.51 7.82
C ILE A 125 9.25 -16.44 8.88
N ARG A 126 9.40 -16.05 10.15
CA ARG A 126 8.86 -16.78 11.29
C ARG A 126 7.77 -15.96 11.94
N THR A 127 6.63 -16.60 12.14
CA THR A 127 5.53 -16.09 12.95
C THR A 127 5.49 -16.82 14.30
N PRO A 128 4.75 -16.32 15.30
CA PRO A 128 4.68 -16.94 16.63
C PRO A 128 4.15 -18.38 16.65
N VAL A 129 3.54 -18.86 15.57
CA VAL A 129 3.13 -20.26 15.44
C VAL A 129 4.38 -21.07 15.13
N PRO A 130 4.82 -21.99 16.03
CA PRO A 130 6.16 -22.60 15.99
C PRO A 130 6.48 -23.39 14.72
N GLU A 131 5.48 -23.81 13.97
CA GLU A 131 5.66 -24.73 12.83
C GLU A 131 5.59 -24.03 11.44
N SER A 132 5.27 -22.75 11.37
CA SER A 132 5.07 -22.06 10.09
C SER A 132 6.21 -21.09 9.75
N GLY A 133 7.38 -21.63 9.42
CA GLY A 133 8.43 -20.86 8.75
C GLY A 133 8.13 -20.77 7.25
N LEU A 134 7.85 -19.58 6.72
CA LEU A 134 7.72 -19.36 5.29
C LEU A 134 9.09 -19.04 4.70
N CYS A 135 9.56 -19.87 3.78
CA CYS A 135 10.79 -19.63 3.03
C CYS A 135 10.47 -19.01 1.68
N VAL A 136 10.96 -17.80 1.44
CA VAL A 136 10.71 -17.03 0.22
C VAL A 136 12.03 -16.86 -0.54
N PRO A 137 12.21 -17.51 -1.69
CA PRO A 137 13.40 -17.31 -2.53
C PRO A 137 13.50 -15.88 -3.05
N TYR A 138 14.69 -15.30 -3.10
CA TYR A 138 14.90 -13.94 -3.61
C TYR A 138 14.46 -13.76 -5.07
N ALA A 139 14.53 -14.81 -5.87
CA ALA A 139 14.12 -14.81 -7.28
C ALA A 139 12.62 -14.48 -7.51
N VAL A 140 11.76 -14.71 -6.51
CA VAL A 140 10.33 -14.38 -6.61
C VAL A 140 10.02 -12.94 -6.24
N ILE A 141 10.98 -12.20 -5.66
CA ILE A 141 10.81 -10.78 -5.33
C ILE A 141 10.89 -9.98 -6.62
N GLY A 142 9.80 -9.30 -6.97
CA GLY A 142 9.69 -8.51 -8.19
C GLY A 142 9.85 -7.01 -7.99
N LYS A 143 9.62 -6.52 -6.76
CA LYS A 143 9.70 -5.09 -6.46
C LYS A 143 10.08 -4.85 -5.01
N CYS A 144 10.95 -3.86 -4.78
CA CYS A 144 11.32 -3.37 -3.47
C CYS A 144 10.95 -1.89 -3.35
N ILE A 145 10.22 -1.53 -2.31
CA ILE A 145 9.74 -0.15 -2.09
C ILE A 145 10.18 0.28 -0.70
N GLU A 146 10.82 1.43 -0.62
CA GLU A 146 11.16 2.04 0.65
C GLU A 146 10.12 3.09 1.05
N THR A 147 9.72 3.04 2.30
CA THR A 147 8.82 4.01 2.94
C THR A 147 9.52 4.73 4.08
N CYS A 148 8.81 5.51 4.88
CA CYS A 148 9.42 6.20 6.03
C CYS A 148 9.97 5.22 7.06
N SER A 149 9.21 4.17 7.39
CA SER A 149 9.53 3.25 8.49
C SER A 149 9.73 1.80 8.06
N LEU A 150 9.44 1.48 6.77
CA LEU A 150 9.46 0.11 6.26
C LEU A 150 10.22 -0.02 4.94
N PHE A 151 10.77 -1.21 4.71
CA PHE A 151 11.06 -1.73 3.38
C PHE A 151 9.99 -2.76 3.02
N LEU A 152 9.35 -2.59 1.87
CA LEU A 152 8.32 -3.50 1.37
C LEU A 152 8.89 -4.34 0.24
N LEU A 153 8.97 -5.63 0.47
CA LEU A 153 9.38 -6.63 -0.52
C LEU A 153 8.11 -7.21 -1.15
N VAL A 154 7.90 -6.96 -2.43
CA VAL A 154 6.70 -7.38 -3.16
C VAL A 154 7.09 -8.50 -4.13
N THR A 155 6.45 -9.66 -4.00
CA THR A 155 6.67 -10.78 -4.91
C THR A 155 5.97 -10.54 -6.26
N LYS A 156 6.36 -11.32 -7.26
CA LYS A 156 5.69 -11.36 -8.57
C LYS A 156 4.20 -11.73 -8.46
N GLU A 157 3.85 -12.51 -7.44
CA GLU A 157 2.47 -12.90 -7.10
C GLU A 157 1.71 -11.85 -6.26
N LYS A 158 2.30 -10.66 -6.06
CA LYS A 158 1.73 -9.55 -5.27
C LYS A 158 1.62 -9.81 -3.76
N GLN A 159 2.31 -10.81 -3.23
CA GLN A 159 2.49 -10.92 -1.79
C GLN A 159 3.44 -9.84 -1.31
N VAL A 160 3.22 -9.31 -0.11
CA VAL A 160 3.99 -8.19 0.43
C VAL A 160 4.55 -8.56 1.79
N PHE A 161 5.86 -8.46 1.90
CA PHE A 161 6.59 -8.64 3.15
C PHE A 161 7.14 -7.27 3.59
N ALA A 162 6.81 -6.87 4.80
CA ALA A 162 7.25 -5.60 5.37
C ALA A 162 8.40 -5.86 6.33
N VAL A 163 9.51 -5.16 6.14
CA VAL A 163 10.71 -5.18 6.98
C VAL A 163 10.76 -3.86 7.71
N ALA A 164 10.78 -3.86 9.03
CA ALA A 164 10.79 -2.63 9.81
C ALA A 164 12.21 -2.06 9.91
N LYS A 165 12.42 -0.80 9.53
CA LYS A 165 13.75 -0.17 9.62
C LYS A 165 14.31 -0.19 11.03
N GLN A 166 13.44 0.00 12.04
CA GLN A 166 13.82 -0.06 13.44
C GLN A 166 14.07 -1.48 13.97
N GLY A 167 13.59 -2.49 13.24
CA GLY A 167 13.74 -3.91 13.58
C GLY A 167 15.01 -4.56 13.05
N LEU A 168 15.77 -3.86 12.19
CA LEU A 168 17.05 -4.36 11.65
C LEU A 168 18.09 -4.46 12.77
N LEU A 169 18.61 -5.66 13.00
CA LEU A 169 19.54 -5.95 14.12
C LEU A 169 21.00 -5.96 13.69
N ASP A 170 21.29 -6.51 12.52
CA ASP A 170 22.67 -6.82 12.11
C ASP A 170 23.22 -5.85 11.04
N VAL A 171 22.35 -5.04 10.42
CA VAL A 171 22.70 -4.13 9.34
C VAL A 171 21.93 -2.81 9.48
N ASP A 172 22.55 -1.73 9.03
CA ASP A 172 21.90 -0.43 8.90
C ASP A 172 21.03 -0.36 7.62
N GLU A 173 20.26 0.72 7.45
CA GLU A 173 19.40 0.90 6.27
C GLU A 173 20.19 0.87 4.96
N ALA A 174 21.39 1.44 4.94
CA ALA A 174 22.24 1.50 3.75
C ALA A 174 22.81 0.12 3.41
N GLY A 175 23.24 -0.63 4.42
CA GLY A 175 23.69 -2.01 4.29
C GLY A 175 22.57 -2.92 3.82
N PHE A 176 21.35 -2.73 4.36
CA PHE A 176 20.18 -3.50 3.93
C PHE A 176 19.82 -3.23 2.46
N ARG A 177 19.86 -1.96 2.00
CA ARG A 177 19.64 -1.64 0.57
C ARG A 177 20.65 -2.36 -0.32
N LYS A 178 21.95 -2.36 0.04
CA LYS A 178 22.99 -3.07 -0.71
C LYS A 178 22.74 -4.58 -0.74
N LEU A 179 22.37 -5.17 0.40
CA LEU A 179 22.04 -6.59 0.50
C LEU A 179 20.89 -6.97 -0.44
N ILE A 180 19.80 -6.20 -0.42
CA ILE A 180 18.64 -6.47 -1.27
C ILE A 180 18.96 -6.29 -2.74
N VAL A 181 19.72 -5.27 -3.13
CA VAL A 181 20.15 -5.08 -4.53
C VAL A 181 21.01 -6.27 -5.00
N GLN A 182 21.90 -6.75 -4.15
CA GLN A 182 22.75 -7.90 -4.47
C GLN A 182 21.93 -9.20 -4.61
N LYS A 183 20.97 -9.43 -3.71
CA LYS A 183 20.20 -10.69 -3.67
C LYS A 183 19.01 -10.73 -4.62
N CYS A 184 18.45 -9.58 -5.00
CA CYS A 184 17.29 -9.47 -5.88
C CYS A 184 17.58 -8.68 -7.17
N PRO A 185 18.58 -9.05 -8.01
CA PRO A 185 19.03 -8.21 -9.13
C PRO A 185 17.93 -7.94 -10.18
N SER A 186 16.91 -8.79 -10.26
CA SER A 186 15.79 -8.64 -11.19
C SER A 186 14.62 -7.79 -10.64
N ALA A 187 14.69 -7.35 -9.39
CA ALA A 187 13.62 -6.57 -8.78
C ALA A 187 13.65 -5.11 -9.25
N LYS A 188 12.47 -4.48 -9.29
CA LYS A 188 12.34 -3.04 -9.49
C LYS A 188 12.49 -2.34 -8.14
N TYR A 189 13.38 -1.35 -8.06
CA TYR A 189 13.63 -0.62 -6.84
C TYR A 189 12.96 0.74 -6.86
N ASN A 190 12.35 1.11 -5.77
CA ASN A 190 11.81 2.43 -5.51
C ASN A 190 12.27 2.86 -4.12
N TRP A 191 13.54 3.28 -4.06
CA TRP A 191 14.12 3.80 -2.84
C TRP A 191 13.62 5.22 -2.60
N ARG A 192 13.30 5.53 -1.37
CA ARG A 192 13.09 6.90 -0.96
C ARG A 192 14.46 7.58 -0.97
N ASN A 193 14.60 8.67 -1.74
CA ASN A 193 15.81 9.47 -1.68
C ASN A 193 16.01 9.87 -0.21
N ALA A 194 17.17 9.54 0.33
CA ALA A 194 17.61 10.07 1.61
C ALA A 194 17.94 11.56 1.36
N GLU A 195 16.93 12.41 1.54
CA GLU A 195 17.10 13.83 1.77
C GLU A 195 17.34 14.06 3.25
#